data_bde2e724742451d7694a7a39cb2741b7
#
_entry.id   bde2e724742451d7694a7a39cb2741b7
#
_cell.length_a   1.000
_cell.length_b   1.000
_cell.length_c   1.000
_cell.angle_alpha   90.00
_cell.angle_beta   90.00
_cell.angle_gamma   90.00
#
_symmetry.space_group_name_H-M   'P 1'
#
loop_
_entity.id
_entity.type
_entity.pdbx_description
1 polymer ?
#
loop_
_entity_poly.entity_id
_entity_poly.type
_entity_poly.pdbx_seq_one_letter_code
_entity_poly.pdbx_strand_id
1 'polypeptide(L)'
;MAFPEDSSHPKLASGCRWGGTEEDRMVLFPEGAIKVTGTGRRILEACDGERTFQDIVQELQANYSASDPAKIREDIANFLASLQEKRIVDY
;
A
#
# COMPACT_ATOMS: atom_id res chain seq x y z
N MET A 1 3.04 -13.15 -9.82
CA MET A 1 2.72 -12.08 -8.86
C MET A 1 2.96 -12.59 -7.45
N ALA A 2 3.76 -11.87 -6.66
CA ALA A 2 4.10 -12.27 -5.29
C ALA A 2 3.25 -11.49 -4.30
N PHE A 3 2.45 -12.20 -3.50
CA PHE A 3 1.63 -11.56 -2.48
C PHE A 3 2.43 -11.40 -1.19
N PRO A 4 2.16 -10.32 -0.40
CA PRO A 4 2.82 -10.17 0.87
C PRO A 4 2.36 -11.23 1.87
N GLU A 5 3.27 -11.62 2.77
CA GLU A 5 2.97 -12.48 3.90
C GLU A 5 2.61 -11.64 5.13
N ASP A 6 2.02 -12.25 6.14
CA ASP A 6 1.63 -11.52 7.35
C ASP A 6 2.81 -10.80 8.01
N SER A 7 4.00 -11.39 7.96
CA SER A 7 5.21 -10.83 8.56
C SER A 7 5.99 -9.91 7.61
N SER A 8 5.55 -9.73 6.38
CA SER A 8 6.20 -8.82 5.43
C SER A 8 6.10 -7.38 5.94
N HIS A 9 7.09 -6.56 5.61
CA HIS A 9 7.13 -5.13 5.97
C HIS A 9 7.06 -4.27 4.72
N PRO A 10 5.84 -4.00 4.21
CA PRO A 10 5.70 -3.22 2.99
C PRO A 10 6.25 -1.79 3.14
N LYS A 11 6.93 -1.33 2.12
CA LYS A 11 7.49 0.03 2.05
C LYS A 11 7.58 0.46 0.61
N LEU A 12 7.76 1.77 0.37
CA LEU A 12 8.05 2.25 -0.96
C LEU A 12 9.39 1.67 -1.42
N ALA A 13 9.45 1.25 -2.66
CA ALA A 13 10.68 0.70 -3.23
C ALA A 13 11.76 1.78 -3.31
N SER A 14 13.02 1.34 -3.37
CA SER A 14 14.16 2.24 -3.52
C SER A 14 13.98 3.09 -4.77
N GLY A 15 14.17 4.41 -4.65
CA GLY A 15 13.96 5.33 -5.77
C GLY A 15 12.55 5.88 -5.88
N CYS A 16 11.63 5.40 -5.04
CA CYS A 16 10.27 5.92 -4.97
C CYS A 16 10.10 6.83 -3.77
N ARG A 17 9.29 7.86 -3.90
CA ARG A 17 9.05 8.81 -2.80
C ARG A 17 7.68 9.45 -2.95
N TRP A 18 7.19 9.97 -1.83
CA TRP A 18 5.98 10.77 -1.83
C TRP A 18 6.21 12.11 -2.49
N GLY A 19 5.20 12.59 -3.22
CA GLY A 19 5.22 13.91 -3.84
C GLY A 19 3.80 14.47 -3.92
N GLY A 20 3.67 15.61 -4.63
CA GLY A 20 2.39 16.28 -4.78
C GLY A 20 2.00 17.06 -3.52
N THR A 21 0.71 17.40 -3.41
CA THR A 21 0.15 18.15 -2.29
C THR A 21 -0.72 17.24 -1.44
N GLU A 22 -1.18 17.74 -0.29
CA GLU A 22 -2.12 17.01 0.56
C GLU A 22 -3.40 16.60 -0.20
N GLU A 23 -3.85 17.45 -1.11
CA GLU A 23 -5.06 17.19 -1.89
C GLU A 23 -4.81 16.27 -3.09
N ASP A 24 -3.58 16.31 -3.62
CA ASP A 24 -3.17 15.56 -4.81
C ASP A 24 -1.90 14.77 -4.50
N ARG A 25 -2.00 13.81 -3.58
CA ARG A 25 -0.85 12.97 -3.23
C ARG A 25 -0.47 12.07 -4.39
N MET A 26 0.83 11.95 -4.59
CA MET A 26 1.41 11.15 -5.65
C MET A 26 2.57 10.35 -5.10
N VAL A 27 2.87 9.23 -5.76
CA VAL A 27 4.12 8.51 -5.56
C VAL A 27 4.97 8.72 -6.80
N LEU A 28 6.17 9.24 -6.58
CA LEU A 28 7.14 9.48 -7.65
C LEU A 28 8.06 8.29 -7.77
N PHE A 29 8.31 7.82 -8.97
CA PHE A 29 9.21 6.71 -9.26
C PHE A 29 10.02 7.02 -10.52
N PRO A 30 11.10 6.25 -10.81
CA PRO A 30 12.01 6.63 -11.91
C PRO A 30 11.34 6.83 -13.27
N GLU A 31 10.29 6.06 -13.56
CA GLU A 31 9.61 6.16 -14.85
C GLU A 31 8.47 7.19 -14.88
N GLY A 32 8.14 7.83 -13.75
CA GLY A 32 7.05 8.77 -13.72
C GLY A 32 6.44 8.97 -12.34
N ALA A 33 5.13 9.16 -12.30
CA ALA A 33 4.39 9.39 -11.08
C ALA A 33 2.99 8.79 -11.18
N ILE A 34 2.45 8.33 -10.05
CA ILE A 34 1.05 7.90 -9.99
C ILE A 34 0.33 8.70 -8.91
N LYS A 35 -0.91 9.07 -9.21
CA LYS A 35 -1.78 9.71 -8.24
C LYS A 35 -2.41 8.63 -7.38
N VAL A 36 -2.42 8.85 -6.06
CA VAL A 36 -3.02 7.91 -5.11
C VAL A 36 -4.13 8.60 -4.32
N THR A 37 -5.28 7.95 -4.25
CA THR A 37 -6.48 8.50 -3.60
C THR A 37 -7.21 7.41 -2.82
N GLY A 38 -8.09 7.82 -1.92
CA GLY A 38 -8.98 6.91 -1.21
C GLY A 38 -8.24 5.85 -0.42
N THR A 39 -8.71 4.61 -0.53
CA THR A 39 -8.16 3.47 0.20
C THR A 39 -6.72 3.17 -0.22
N GLY A 40 -6.40 3.32 -1.51
CA GLY A 40 -5.03 3.13 -2.00
C GLY A 40 -4.03 4.05 -1.33
N ARG A 41 -4.39 5.32 -1.15
CA ARG A 41 -3.56 6.28 -0.42
C ARG A 41 -3.33 5.83 1.02
N ARG A 42 -4.40 5.39 1.71
CA ARG A 42 -4.27 4.92 3.09
C ARG A 42 -3.36 3.71 3.21
N ILE A 43 -3.47 2.77 2.29
CA ILE A 43 -2.61 1.60 2.27
C ILE A 43 -1.16 2.01 2.11
N LEU A 44 -0.87 2.88 1.14
CA LEU A 44 0.50 3.31 0.89
C LEU A 44 1.09 4.16 2.01
N GLU A 45 0.28 4.99 2.66
CA GLU A 45 0.74 5.75 3.82
C GLU A 45 1.11 4.86 4.99
N ALA A 46 0.49 3.69 5.10
CA ALA A 46 0.83 2.70 6.12
C ALA A 46 2.06 1.85 5.75
N CYS A 47 2.52 1.91 4.51
CA CYS A 47 3.70 1.17 4.04
C CYS A 47 4.97 1.92 4.41
N ASP A 48 5.31 1.93 5.70
CA ASP A 48 6.46 2.66 6.25
C ASP A 48 7.69 1.76 6.50
N GLY A 49 7.60 0.48 6.19
CA GLY A 49 8.67 -0.48 6.41
C GLY A 49 8.74 -1.00 7.84
N GLU A 50 7.98 -0.43 8.75
CA GLU A 50 7.93 -0.84 10.16
C GLU A 50 6.71 -1.69 10.48
N ARG A 51 5.54 -1.31 9.94
CA ARG A 51 4.32 -2.11 10.09
C ARG A 51 4.40 -3.36 9.23
N THR A 52 3.89 -4.46 9.78
CA THR A 52 3.74 -5.69 8.99
C THR A 52 2.51 -5.59 8.10
N PHE A 53 2.43 -6.46 7.10
CA PHE A 53 1.24 -6.57 6.28
C PHE A 53 0.00 -6.85 7.15
N GLN A 54 0.14 -7.72 8.15
CA GLN A 54 -0.95 -8.02 9.09
C GLN A 54 -1.40 -6.76 9.83
N ASP A 55 -0.46 -5.93 10.28
CA ASP A 55 -0.78 -4.68 10.97
C ASP A 55 -1.58 -3.74 10.06
N ILE A 56 -1.17 -3.62 8.81
CA ILE A 56 -1.86 -2.78 7.82
C ILE A 56 -3.28 -3.28 7.59
N VAL A 57 -3.43 -4.60 7.43
CA VAL A 57 -4.73 -5.21 7.22
C VAL A 57 -5.65 -4.96 8.41
N GLN A 58 -5.15 -5.16 9.63
CA GLN A 58 -5.94 -4.94 10.84
C GLN A 58 -6.38 -3.49 10.99
N GLU A 59 -5.50 -2.56 10.70
CA GLU A 59 -5.82 -1.13 10.76
C GLU A 59 -6.94 -0.77 9.79
N LEU A 60 -6.87 -1.28 8.57
CA LEU A 60 -7.90 -1.00 7.57
C LEU A 60 -9.20 -1.73 7.87
N GLN A 61 -9.15 -2.94 8.39
CA GLN A 61 -10.35 -3.64 8.83
C GLN A 61 -11.08 -2.88 9.94
N ALA A 62 -10.34 -2.26 10.84
CA ALA A 62 -10.92 -1.44 11.90
C ALA A 62 -11.60 -0.17 11.35
N ASN A 63 -11.00 0.45 10.32
CA ASN A 63 -11.54 1.65 9.70
C ASN A 63 -12.72 1.38 8.76
N TYR A 64 -12.83 0.17 8.24
CA TYR A 64 -13.88 -0.21 7.30
C TYR A 64 -14.67 -1.40 7.85
N SER A 65 -15.16 -1.27 9.08
CA SER A 65 -15.82 -2.37 9.81
C SER A 65 -17.12 -2.86 9.16
N ALA A 66 -17.70 -2.09 8.27
CA ALA A 66 -18.92 -2.50 7.53
C ALA A 66 -18.60 -3.45 6.38
N SER A 67 -17.34 -3.58 5.99
CA SER A 67 -16.91 -4.45 4.89
C SER A 67 -16.48 -5.82 5.42
N ASP A 68 -16.50 -6.83 4.53
CA ASP A 68 -16.02 -8.16 4.86
C ASP A 68 -14.51 -8.11 5.14
N PRO A 69 -14.04 -8.49 6.34
CA PRO A 69 -12.61 -8.45 6.66
C PRO A 69 -11.74 -9.28 5.71
N ALA A 70 -12.21 -10.44 5.28
CA ALA A 70 -11.47 -11.28 4.33
C ALA A 70 -11.32 -10.59 2.98
N LYS A 71 -12.33 -9.87 2.54
CA LYS A 71 -12.30 -9.12 1.28
C LYS A 71 -11.31 -7.95 1.37
N ILE A 72 -11.28 -7.26 2.50
CA ILE A 72 -10.32 -6.17 2.72
C ILE A 72 -8.90 -6.70 2.62
N ARG A 73 -8.59 -7.80 3.28
CA ARG A 73 -7.27 -8.43 3.22
C ARG A 73 -6.90 -8.79 1.78
N GLU A 74 -7.80 -9.42 1.06
CA GLU A 74 -7.57 -9.81 -0.33
C GLU A 74 -7.29 -8.59 -1.21
N ASP A 75 -8.08 -7.52 -1.06
CA ASP A 75 -7.92 -6.30 -1.85
C ASP A 75 -6.57 -5.63 -1.58
N ILE A 76 -6.14 -5.58 -0.31
CA ILE A 76 -4.84 -5.01 0.05
C ILE A 76 -3.71 -5.84 -0.54
N ALA A 77 -3.79 -7.17 -0.44
CA ALA A 77 -2.77 -8.06 -0.98
C ALA A 77 -2.64 -7.90 -2.50
N ASN A 78 -3.76 -7.86 -3.21
CA ASN A 78 -3.77 -7.66 -4.65
C ASN A 78 -3.19 -6.30 -5.05
N PHE A 79 -3.54 -5.25 -4.31
CA PHE A 79 -3.04 -3.91 -4.56
C PHE A 79 -1.53 -3.83 -4.39
N LEU A 80 -1.01 -4.35 -3.28
CA LEU A 80 0.43 -4.35 -3.01
C LEU A 80 1.20 -5.21 -4.01
N ALA A 81 0.68 -6.38 -4.36
CA ALA A 81 1.33 -7.24 -5.35
C ALA A 81 1.41 -6.55 -6.72
N SER A 82 0.37 -5.85 -7.13
CA SER A 82 0.36 -5.07 -8.36
C SER A 82 1.44 -3.97 -8.35
N LEU A 83 1.58 -3.28 -7.22
CA LEU A 83 2.59 -2.22 -7.10
C LEU A 83 4.00 -2.79 -7.00
N GLN A 84 4.17 -3.98 -6.42
CA GLN A 84 5.46 -4.63 -6.39
C GLN A 84 5.91 -5.00 -7.81
N GLU A 85 5.03 -5.48 -8.66
CA GLU A 85 5.35 -5.76 -10.06
C GLU A 85 5.84 -4.52 -10.79
N LYS A 86 5.28 -3.37 -10.45
CA LYS A 86 5.68 -2.08 -11.03
C LYS A 86 6.92 -1.48 -10.35
N ARG A 87 7.44 -2.16 -9.33
CA ARG A 87 8.58 -1.72 -8.53
C ARG A 87 8.34 -0.41 -7.80
N ILE A 88 7.11 -0.20 -7.36
CA ILE A 88 6.71 0.97 -6.58
C ILE A 88 6.73 0.66 -5.10
N VAL A 89 6.40 -0.57 -4.74
CA VAL A 89 6.38 -1.06 -3.35
C VAL A 89 7.26 -2.31 -3.27
N ASP A 90 7.90 -2.49 -2.12
CA ASP A 90 8.67 -3.69 -1.80
C ASP A 90 8.24 -4.22 -0.44
N TYR A 91 8.45 -5.52 -0.19
CA TYR A 91 8.14 -6.13 1.10
C TYR A 91 8.88 -7.42 1.40
#